data_4fa23ba1bdf947bbf3d2a0eb54d3054d
#
_entry.id   4fa23ba1bdf947bbf3d2a0eb54d3054d
#
_cell.length_a   1.000
_cell.length_b   1.000
_cell.length_c   1.000
_cell.angle_alpha   90.00
_cell.angle_beta   90.00
_cell.angle_gamma   90.00
#
_symmetry.space_group_name_H-M   'P 1'
#
loop_
_entity.id
_entity.type
_entity.pdbx_description
1 polymer ?
#
loop_
_entity_poly.entity_id
_entity_poly.type
_entity_poly.pdbx_seq_one_letter_code
_entity_poly.pdbx_strand_id
1 'polypeptide(L)'
;MSTGDKAKRAPVAIGPLSVDGFQMPDGSYRMSITGIAEAIGTSQQNATNFLRSNALKALQASGYTPQTSEQIEVESSEEQVRGQTRITAVPLDITFAFWLYQCSRGNRQAYNLVAALGLETLERRFDAAFGVERSEAERNALLTQRLQADLAAAVDALAEPDLRTEREARLEQQLRDLGVEPWQLPDPEEPP
;
A
#
# COMPACT_ATOMS: atom_id res chain seq x y z
N MET A 1 7.69 35.67 11.32
CA MET A 1 7.82 34.21 11.12
C MET A 1 7.65 33.97 9.64
N SER A 2 8.67 33.44 8.98
CA SER A 2 8.74 33.36 7.52
C SER A 2 7.75 32.34 7.00
N THR A 3 6.91 32.75 6.06
CA THR A 3 5.90 31.89 5.37
C THR A 3 6.56 30.80 4.49
N GLY A 4 7.88 30.74 4.46
CA GLY A 4 8.66 29.86 3.60
C GLY A 4 9.06 28.50 4.18
N ASP A 5 8.79 28.25 5.47
CA ASP A 5 9.29 27.04 6.17
C ASP A 5 8.25 25.93 6.35
N LYS A 6 7.03 26.11 5.83
CA LYS A 6 5.94 25.14 6.00
C LYS A 6 5.71 24.34 4.73
N ALA A 7 5.37 23.06 4.89
CA ALA A 7 4.99 22.20 3.78
C ALA A 7 3.56 22.53 3.31
N LYS A 8 3.37 22.51 1.99
CA LYS A 8 2.04 22.62 1.36
C LYS A 8 1.40 21.24 1.28
N ARG A 9 0.15 21.11 1.70
CA ARG A 9 -0.63 19.88 1.60
C ARG A 9 -1.53 19.92 0.37
N ALA A 10 -1.63 18.79 -0.33
CA ALA A 10 -2.61 18.61 -1.39
C ALA A 10 -3.07 17.15 -1.42
N PRO A 11 -4.35 16.88 -1.78
CA PRO A 11 -4.79 15.51 -2.07
C PRO A 11 -4.14 15.04 -3.37
N VAL A 12 -3.59 13.83 -3.34
CA VAL A 12 -2.99 13.16 -4.50
C VAL A 12 -3.83 11.93 -4.82
N ALA A 13 -4.39 11.89 -6.02
CA ALA A 13 -5.12 10.74 -6.51
C ALA A 13 -4.15 9.67 -7.03
N ILE A 14 -4.32 8.44 -6.56
CA ILE A 14 -3.57 7.26 -7.03
C ILE A 14 -4.61 6.18 -7.34
N GLY A 15 -5.13 6.17 -8.56
CA GLY A 15 -6.28 5.35 -8.92
C GLY A 15 -7.50 5.71 -8.07
N PRO A 16 -8.13 4.73 -7.39
CA PRO A 16 -9.27 4.98 -6.51
C PRO A 16 -8.88 5.54 -5.14
N LEU A 17 -7.58 5.60 -4.84
CA LEU A 17 -7.08 6.09 -3.56
C LEU A 17 -6.87 7.60 -3.61
N SER A 18 -7.17 8.29 -2.50
CA SER A 18 -6.80 9.67 -2.28
C SER A 18 -5.91 9.73 -1.05
N VAL A 19 -4.68 10.19 -1.23
CA VAL A 19 -3.68 10.29 -0.16
C VAL A 19 -3.23 11.72 0.01
N ASP A 20 -2.84 12.09 1.22
CA ASP A 20 -2.27 13.40 1.48
C ASP A 20 -0.81 13.46 1.02
N GLY A 21 -0.56 14.27 0.02
CA GLY A 21 0.78 14.63 -0.43
C GLY A 21 1.25 15.94 0.20
N PHE A 22 2.53 16.06 0.46
CA PHE A 22 3.16 17.25 1.03
C PHE A 22 4.31 17.69 0.15
N GLN A 23 4.27 18.95 -0.30
CA GLN A 23 5.38 19.58 -0.98
C GLN A 23 6.20 20.36 0.04
N MET A 24 7.46 20.02 0.15
CA MET A 24 8.41 20.67 1.05
C MET A 24 8.90 21.99 0.44
N PRO A 25 9.46 22.90 1.27
CA PRO A 25 10.03 24.17 0.78
C PRO A 25 11.17 23.99 -0.24
N ASP A 26 11.91 22.87 -0.18
CA ASP A 26 12.96 22.49 -1.13
C ASP A 26 12.42 21.92 -2.44
N GLY A 27 11.09 21.83 -2.60
CA GLY A 27 10.41 21.27 -3.75
C GLY A 27 10.27 19.74 -3.72
N SER A 28 10.81 19.04 -2.74
CA SER A 28 10.64 17.58 -2.58
C SER A 28 9.21 17.23 -2.15
N TYR A 29 8.81 15.98 -2.44
CA TYR A 29 7.49 15.47 -2.09
C TYR A 29 7.58 14.42 -0.99
N ARG A 30 6.60 14.43 -0.10
CA ARG A 30 6.49 13.48 1.00
C ARG A 30 5.04 13.03 1.20
N MET A 31 4.86 11.93 1.92
CA MET A 31 3.56 11.44 2.38
C MET A 31 3.55 11.32 3.90
N SER A 32 2.37 11.35 4.52
CA SER A 32 2.26 11.06 5.96
C SER A 32 2.51 9.58 6.24
N ILE A 33 3.06 9.27 7.42
CA ILE A 33 3.26 7.89 7.85
C ILE A 33 1.94 7.09 7.90
N THR A 34 0.83 7.75 8.21
CA THR A 34 -0.51 7.17 8.18
C THR A 34 -0.93 6.88 6.74
N GLY A 35 -0.80 7.85 5.84
CA GLY A 35 -1.19 7.71 4.44
C GLY A 35 -0.44 6.61 3.70
N ILE A 36 0.87 6.43 3.97
CA ILE A 36 1.65 5.33 3.33
C ILE A 36 1.18 3.95 3.78
N ALA A 37 0.68 3.82 5.01
CA ALA A 37 0.15 2.57 5.55
C ALA A 37 -1.26 2.29 5.03
N GLU A 38 -2.15 3.30 5.05
CA GLU A 38 -3.53 3.20 4.58
C GLU A 38 -3.61 2.87 3.09
N ALA A 39 -2.71 3.42 2.27
CA ALA A 39 -2.65 3.14 0.83
C ALA A 39 -2.54 1.64 0.47
N ILE A 40 -1.99 0.83 1.37
CA ILE A 40 -1.81 -0.62 1.19
C ILE A 40 -2.55 -1.44 2.26
N GLY A 41 -3.56 -0.85 2.92
CA GLY A 41 -4.41 -1.54 3.91
C GLY A 41 -3.67 -2.08 5.13
N THR A 42 -2.59 -1.42 5.56
CA THR A 42 -1.83 -1.84 6.74
C THR A 42 -1.88 -0.78 7.85
N SER A 43 -1.39 -1.11 9.03
CA SER A 43 -1.39 -0.19 10.17
C SER A 43 -0.21 0.78 10.12
N GLN A 44 -0.42 2.00 10.64
CA GLN A 44 0.65 2.98 10.86
C GLN A 44 1.82 2.40 11.67
N GLN A 45 1.54 1.48 12.61
CA GLN A 45 2.57 0.82 13.40
C GLN A 45 3.53 0.00 12.54
N ASN A 46 3.05 -0.67 11.48
CA ASN A 46 3.88 -1.40 10.53
C ASN A 46 4.82 -0.46 9.77
N ALA A 47 4.33 0.71 9.35
CA ALA A 47 5.17 1.72 8.71
C ALA A 47 6.23 2.27 9.69
N THR A 48 5.83 2.57 10.94
CA THR A 48 6.76 3.01 11.99
C THR A 48 7.84 1.97 12.27
N ASN A 49 7.46 0.70 12.35
CA ASN A 49 8.39 -0.41 12.59
C ASN A 49 9.37 -0.56 11.41
N PHE A 50 8.89 -0.39 10.17
CA PHE A 50 9.76 -0.42 8.99
C PHE A 50 10.81 0.68 9.04
N LEU A 51 10.44 1.92 9.38
CA LEU A 51 11.37 3.06 9.49
C LEU A 51 12.50 2.82 10.52
N ARG A 52 12.26 1.95 11.50
CA ARG A 52 13.24 1.58 12.55
C ARG A 52 13.91 0.23 12.28
N SER A 53 13.53 -0.45 11.20
CA SER A 53 13.94 -1.83 10.94
C SER A 53 15.33 -1.96 10.34
N ASN A 54 15.90 -3.16 10.48
CA ASN A 54 17.13 -3.52 9.78
C ASN A 54 16.95 -3.62 8.26
N ALA A 55 15.71 -3.78 7.77
CA ALA A 55 15.42 -3.80 6.33
C ALA A 55 15.75 -2.44 5.69
N LEU A 56 15.32 -1.33 6.31
CA LEU A 56 15.69 0.00 5.83
C LEU A 56 17.19 0.25 5.96
N LYS A 57 17.84 -0.19 7.06
CA LYS A 57 19.28 -0.09 7.22
C LYS A 57 20.06 -0.90 6.17
N ALA A 58 19.58 -2.07 5.78
CA ALA A 58 20.18 -2.88 4.74
C ALA A 58 20.10 -2.19 3.37
N LEU A 59 18.98 -1.53 3.05
CA LEU A 59 18.85 -0.69 1.85
C LEU A 59 19.85 0.46 1.86
N GLN A 60 20.05 1.11 3.00
CA GLN A 60 21.06 2.16 3.17
C GLN A 60 22.50 1.62 2.98
N ALA A 61 22.78 0.44 3.52
CA ALA A 61 24.10 -0.20 3.39
C ALA A 61 24.43 -0.62 1.93
N SER A 62 23.41 -0.86 1.09
CA SER A 62 23.58 -1.16 -0.34
C SER A 62 23.82 0.07 -1.23
N GLY A 63 24.07 1.23 -0.64
CA GLY A 63 24.36 2.48 -1.35
C GLY A 63 23.10 3.33 -1.62
N TYR A 64 21.93 2.88 -1.19
CA TYR A 64 20.74 3.70 -1.19
C TYR A 64 20.77 4.67 -0.01
N THR A 65 20.84 5.97 -0.28
CA THR A 65 20.84 7.02 0.74
C THR A 65 19.49 7.70 0.77
N PRO A 66 18.51 7.17 1.55
CA PRO A 66 17.20 7.79 1.64
C PRO A 66 17.28 9.13 2.37
N GLN A 67 16.42 10.05 1.98
CA GLN A 67 16.20 11.25 2.77
C GLN A 67 15.60 10.85 4.13
N THR A 68 15.94 11.58 5.18
CA THR A 68 15.43 11.26 6.53
C THR A 68 13.95 11.63 6.64
N SER A 69 13.16 10.78 7.29
CA SER A 69 11.79 11.15 7.69
C SER A 69 11.85 12.21 8.79
N GLU A 70 11.12 13.30 8.64
CA GLU A 70 11.13 14.45 9.54
C GLU A 70 9.73 14.77 10.04
N GLN A 71 9.65 15.37 11.23
CA GLN A 71 8.43 16.04 11.67
C GLN A 71 8.37 17.41 11.02
N ILE A 72 7.31 17.66 10.25
CA ILE A 72 7.11 18.93 9.55
C ILE A 72 5.86 19.63 10.05
N GLU A 73 5.90 20.98 10.00
CA GLU A 73 4.72 21.81 10.15
C GLU A 73 4.05 21.98 8.79
N VAL A 74 2.73 21.84 8.75
CA VAL A 74 1.91 21.97 7.55
C VAL A 74 1.21 23.33 7.58
N GLU A 75 1.10 23.97 6.42
CA GLU A 75 0.28 25.18 6.30
C GLU A 75 -1.18 24.86 6.66
N SER A 76 -1.76 25.65 7.57
CA SER A 76 -3.18 25.52 7.92
C SER A 76 -4.01 26.04 6.76
N SER A 77 -4.83 25.21 6.13
CA SER A 77 -5.88 25.69 5.24
C SER A 77 -7.03 26.26 6.07
N GLU A 78 -7.67 27.34 5.59
CA GLU A 78 -8.78 28.01 6.29
C GLU A 78 -9.96 27.08 6.61
N GLU A 79 -10.08 25.95 5.92
CA GLU A 79 -11.12 24.94 6.13
C GLU A 79 -10.80 23.92 7.24
N GLN A 80 -9.56 23.86 7.74
CA GLN A 80 -9.15 22.88 8.77
C GLN A 80 -8.84 23.54 10.12
N VAL A 81 -9.87 23.92 10.86
CA VAL A 81 -9.78 24.49 12.21
C VAL A 81 -9.29 23.45 13.27
N ARG A 82 -9.24 22.14 12.94
CA ARG A 82 -8.85 21.05 13.86
C ARG A 82 -8.05 19.96 13.11
N GLY A 83 -6.80 20.22 12.80
CA GLY A 83 -5.88 19.20 12.26
C GLY A 83 -4.53 19.27 12.95
N GLN A 84 -3.83 18.14 13.02
CA GLN A 84 -2.44 18.12 13.51
C GLN A 84 -1.59 19.02 12.62
N THR A 85 -1.04 20.09 13.21
CA THR A 85 -0.10 21.01 12.55
C THR A 85 1.28 20.37 12.36
N ARG A 86 1.53 19.24 13.00
CA ARG A 86 2.79 18.47 12.91
C ARG A 86 2.52 17.04 12.49
N ILE A 87 3.15 16.62 11.42
CA ILE A 87 3.07 15.26 10.88
C ILE A 87 4.46 14.67 10.72
N THR A 88 4.56 13.34 10.81
CA THR A 88 5.75 12.62 10.37
C THR A 88 5.65 12.45 8.86
N ALA A 89 6.45 13.21 8.13
CA ALA A 89 6.52 13.17 6.68
C ALA A 89 7.61 12.21 6.23
N VAL A 90 7.24 11.29 5.35
CA VAL A 90 8.10 10.23 4.80
C VAL A 90 8.39 10.55 3.34
N PRO A 91 9.66 10.62 2.94
CA PRO A 91 10.06 10.81 1.54
C PRO A 91 9.48 9.74 0.61
N LEU A 92 9.23 10.07 -0.66
CA LEU A 92 8.61 9.14 -1.61
C LEU A 92 9.45 7.91 -1.87
N ASP A 93 10.75 8.02 -1.85
CA ASP A 93 11.69 6.91 -2.00
C ASP A 93 11.56 5.89 -0.85
N ILE A 94 11.47 6.36 0.40
CA ILE A 94 11.22 5.51 1.58
C ILE A 94 9.80 4.93 1.54
N THR A 95 8.82 5.73 1.11
CA THR A 95 7.45 5.26 0.91
C THR A 95 7.41 4.08 -0.05
N PHE A 96 8.06 4.22 -1.20
CA PHE A 96 8.12 3.16 -2.21
C PHE A 96 8.88 1.93 -1.70
N ALA A 97 10.00 2.13 -0.99
CA ALA A 97 10.74 1.04 -0.35
C ALA A 97 9.90 0.28 0.68
N PHE A 98 9.06 0.99 1.46
CA PHE A 98 8.11 0.36 2.38
C PHE A 98 7.07 -0.49 1.65
N TRP A 99 6.49 0.01 0.55
CA TRP A 99 5.53 -0.75 -0.23
C TRP A 99 6.17 -2.00 -0.87
N LEU A 100 7.38 -1.90 -1.42
CA LEU A 100 8.14 -3.05 -1.92
C LEU A 100 8.43 -4.08 -0.81
N TYR A 101 8.81 -3.61 0.38
CA TYR A 101 9.00 -4.48 1.53
C TYR A 101 7.71 -5.22 1.92
N GLN A 102 6.57 -4.54 1.87
CA GLN A 102 5.28 -5.18 2.12
C GLN A 102 4.88 -6.17 1.01
N CYS A 103 5.25 -5.92 -0.25
CA CYS A 103 5.11 -6.90 -1.34
C CYS A 103 5.86 -8.19 -1.00
N SER A 104 7.13 -8.10 -0.55
CA SER A 104 7.94 -9.26 -0.18
C SER A 104 7.37 -10.05 1.00
N ARG A 105 6.51 -9.41 1.80
CA ARG A 105 5.79 -10.04 2.92
C ARG A 105 4.40 -10.58 2.54
N GLY A 106 4.07 -10.57 1.26
CA GLY A 106 2.81 -11.11 0.75
C GLY A 106 1.61 -10.14 0.84
N ASN A 107 1.83 -8.84 1.07
CA ASN A 107 0.74 -7.87 1.02
C ASN A 107 0.30 -7.66 -0.44
N ARG A 108 -0.87 -8.22 -0.80
CA ARG A 108 -1.43 -8.16 -2.16
C ARG A 108 -1.80 -6.74 -2.56
N GLN A 109 -2.31 -5.90 -1.65
CA GLN A 109 -2.65 -4.52 -1.95
C GLN A 109 -1.40 -3.69 -2.28
N ALA A 110 -0.31 -3.91 -1.54
CA ALA A 110 0.98 -3.31 -1.86
C ALA A 110 1.49 -3.75 -3.23
N TYR A 111 1.40 -5.05 -3.55
CA TYR A 111 1.80 -5.58 -4.85
C TYR A 111 0.99 -4.94 -5.98
N ASN A 112 -0.34 -4.92 -5.88
CA ASN A 112 -1.22 -4.34 -6.90
C ASN A 112 -0.93 -2.86 -7.10
N LEU A 113 -0.77 -2.09 -6.02
CA LEU A 113 -0.44 -0.67 -6.09
C LEU A 113 0.91 -0.42 -6.77
N VAL A 114 1.96 -1.14 -6.38
CA VAL A 114 3.31 -0.99 -6.95
C VAL A 114 3.34 -1.40 -8.42
N ALA A 115 2.68 -2.50 -8.78
CA ALA A 115 2.58 -2.96 -10.16
C ALA A 115 1.83 -1.94 -11.04
N ALA A 116 0.71 -1.41 -10.56
CA ALA A 116 -0.10 -0.43 -11.27
C ALA A 116 0.66 0.89 -11.50
N LEU A 117 1.35 1.40 -10.48
CA LEU A 117 2.20 2.59 -10.58
C LEU A 117 3.40 2.37 -11.52
N GLY A 118 4.02 1.19 -11.45
CA GLY A 118 5.12 0.82 -12.34
C GLY A 118 4.68 0.80 -13.80
N LEU A 119 3.53 0.20 -14.10
CA LEU A 119 2.97 0.13 -15.43
C LEU A 119 2.60 1.53 -15.96
N GLU A 120 1.95 2.36 -15.13
CA GLU A 120 1.65 3.75 -15.51
C GLU A 120 2.92 4.54 -15.84
N THR A 121 3.98 4.37 -15.05
CA THR A 121 5.27 5.03 -15.31
C THR A 121 5.88 4.58 -16.64
N LEU A 122 5.80 3.30 -17.00
CA LEU A 122 6.24 2.78 -18.26
C LEU A 122 5.40 3.36 -19.42
N GLU A 123 4.07 3.34 -19.30
CA GLU A 123 3.16 3.90 -20.30
C GLU A 123 3.43 5.38 -20.57
N ARG A 124 3.71 6.18 -19.55
CA ARG A 124 4.09 7.59 -19.73
C ARG A 124 5.32 7.74 -20.63
N ARG A 125 6.31 6.85 -20.47
CA ARG A 125 7.53 6.86 -21.31
C ARG A 125 7.24 6.43 -22.73
N PHE A 126 6.40 5.44 -22.93
CA PHE A 126 5.97 4.99 -24.26
C PHE A 126 5.10 6.06 -24.95
N ASP A 127 4.13 6.62 -24.23
CA ASP A 127 3.30 7.71 -24.74
C ASP A 127 4.17 8.88 -25.24
N ALA A 128 5.16 9.28 -24.44
CA ALA A 128 6.09 10.35 -24.84
C ALA A 128 6.90 9.99 -26.09
N ALA A 129 7.33 8.73 -26.23
CA ALA A 129 8.10 8.27 -27.39
C ALA A 129 7.25 8.19 -28.66
N PHE A 130 5.96 7.89 -28.54
CA PHE A 130 5.02 7.75 -29.67
C PHE A 130 4.14 8.99 -29.88
N GLY A 131 4.35 10.07 -29.14
CA GLY A 131 3.59 11.31 -29.27
C GLY A 131 2.12 11.18 -28.85
N VAL A 132 1.81 10.26 -27.95
CA VAL A 132 0.47 10.08 -27.37
C VAL A 132 0.30 10.99 -26.16
N GLU A 133 -0.68 11.88 -26.22
CA GLU A 133 -1.03 12.75 -25.09
C GLU A 133 -2.22 12.16 -24.34
N ARG A 134 -2.06 11.95 -23.02
CA ARG A 134 -3.12 11.57 -22.08
C ARG A 134 -3.13 12.53 -20.90
N SER A 135 -4.30 13.01 -20.56
CA SER A 135 -4.50 13.83 -19.36
C SER A 135 -4.27 13.00 -18.06
N GLU A 136 -3.98 13.68 -16.97
CA GLU A 136 -3.88 13.02 -15.66
C GLU A 136 -5.20 12.34 -15.25
N ALA A 137 -6.34 12.89 -15.64
CA ALA A 137 -7.64 12.28 -15.38
C ALA A 137 -7.81 10.94 -16.10
N GLU A 138 -7.40 10.85 -17.38
CA GLU A 138 -7.41 9.59 -18.14
C GLU A 138 -6.47 8.56 -17.56
N ARG A 139 -5.25 8.97 -17.16
CA ARG A 139 -4.28 8.09 -16.51
C ARG A 139 -4.81 7.54 -15.21
N ASN A 140 -5.39 8.40 -14.37
CA ASN A 140 -5.98 7.98 -13.10
C ASN A 140 -7.19 7.05 -13.29
N ALA A 141 -8.00 7.25 -14.34
CA ALA A 141 -9.09 6.35 -14.68
C ALA A 141 -8.58 4.96 -15.09
N LEU A 142 -7.52 4.87 -15.91
CA LEU A 142 -6.87 3.61 -16.28
C LEU A 142 -6.28 2.89 -15.05
N LEU A 143 -5.63 3.63 -14.15
CA LEU A 143 -5.09 3.09 -12.90
C LEU A 143 -6.21 2.53 -12.01
N THR A 144 -7.31 3.28 -11.89
CA THR A 144 -8.50 2.85 -11.15
C THR A 144 -9.09 1.55 -11.72
N GLN A 145 -9.24 1.47 -13.04
CA GLN A 145 -9.75 0.27 -13.70
C GLN A 145 -8.87 -0.96 -13.42
N ARG A 146 -7.56 -0.81 -13.45
CA ARG A 146 -6.61 -1.90 -13.15
C ARG A 146 -6.73 -2.39 -11.72
N LEU A 147 -6.71 -1.46 -10.77
CA LEU A 147 -6.82 -1.82 -9.35
C LEU A 147 -8.16 -2.47 -9.01
N GLN A 148 -9.25 -2.07 -9.69
CA GLN A 148 -10.56 -2.71 -9.56
C GLN A 148 -10.60 -4.11 -10.22
N ALA A 149 -9.97 -4.29 -11.39
CA ALA A 149 -9.87 -5.59 -12.03
C ALA A 149 -9.07 -6.59 -11.19
N ASP A 150 -7.95 -6.14 -10.60
CA ASP A 150 -7.14 -6.96 -9.70
C ASP A 150 -7.92 -7.37 -8.45
N LEU A 151 -8.74 -6.46 -7.90
CA LEU A 151 -9.64 -6.76 -6.78
C LEU A 151 -10.71 -7.79 -7.18
N ALA A 152 -11.35 -7.63 -8.34
CA ALA A 152 -12.34 -8.58 -8.85
C ALA A 152 -11.72 -9.97 -9.06
N ALA A 153 -10.55 -10.04 -9.70
CA ALA A 153 -9.83 -11.31 -9.88
C ALA A 153 -9.44 -11.97 -8.55
N ALA A 154 -9.09 -11.16 -7.52
CA ALA A 154 -8.82 -11.67 -6.19
C ALA A 154 -10.08 -12.22 -5.50
N VAL A 155 -11.23 -11.58 -5.68
CA VAL A 155 -12.52 -12.05 -5.17
C VAL A 155 -12.93 -13.35 -5.86
N ASP A 156 -12.81 -13.43 -7.20
CA ASP A 156 -13.10 -14.64 -7.95
C ASP A 156 -12.19 -15.81 -7.53
N ALA A 157 -10.90 -15.57 -7.33
CA ALA A 157 -9.97 -16.59 -6.84
C ALA A 157 -10.29 -17.06 -5.42
N LEU A 158 -10.94 -16.24 -4.59
CA LEU A 158 -11.43 -16.63 -3.27
C LEU A 158 -12.78 -17.36 -3.33
N ALA A 159 -13.57 -17.13 -4.39
CA ALA A 159 -14.84 -17.78 -4.63
C ALA A 159 -14.67 -19.16 -5.30
N GLU A 160 -13.54 -19.45 -5.93
CA GLU A 160 -13.21 -20.81 -6.38
C GLU A 160 -13.12 -21.74 -5.16
N PRO A 161 -13.70 -22.96 -5.26
CA PRO A 161 -13.66 -23.91 -4.17
C PRO A 161 -12.20 -24.13 -3.75
N ASP A 162 -11.93 -23.79 -2.54
CA ASP A 162 -10.59 -23.73 -1.94
C ASP A 162 -9.89 -25.08 -2.14
N LEU A 163 -8.79 -25.09 -2.88
CA LEU A 163 -7.92 -26.27 -3.04
C LEU A 163 -7.49 -26.89 -1.69
N ARG A 164 -7.58 -26.09 -0.60
CA ARG A 164 -7.49 -26.57 0.77
C ARG A 164 -8.65 -27.47 1.13
N THR A 165 -9.87 -27.07 0.83
CA THR A 165 -11.09 -27.86 1.12
C THR A 165 -11.07 -29.21 0.40
N GLU A 166 -10.63 -29.25 -0.87
CA GLU A 166 -10.44 -30.51 -1.59
C GLU A 166 -9.31 -31.38 -1.00
N ARG A 167 -8.22 -30.74 -0.57
CA ARG A 167 -7.10 -31.45 0.07
C ARG A 167 -7.51 -31.96 1.46
N GLU A 168 -8.21 -31.17 2.23
CA GLU A 168 -8.73 -31.54 3.53
C GLU A 168 -9.76 -32.66 3.40
N ALA A 169 -10.72 -32.58 2.48
CA ALA A 169 -11.67 -33.64 2.19
C ALA A 169 -11.00 -34.95 1.77
N ARG A 170 -9.94 -34.86 0.96
CA ARG A 170 -9.14 -36.04 0.57
C ARG A 170 -8.37 -36.65 1.73
N LEU A 171 -7.79 -35.82 2.62
CA LEU A 171 -7.12 -36.28 3.83
C LEU A 171 -8.10 -36.90 4.83
N GLU A 172 -9.25 -36.29 5.02
CA GLU A 172 -10.33 -36.85 5.84
C GLU A 172 -10.82 -38.20 5.32
N GLN A 173 -10.96 -38.34 3.99
CA GLN A 173 -11.33 -39.62 3.38
C GLN A 173 -10.24 -40.69 3.62
N GLN A 174 -8.97 -40.32 3.47
CA GLN A 174 -7.86 -41.21 3.76
C GLN A 174 -7.80 -41.66 5.23
N LEU A 175 -8.13 -40.73 6.17
CA LEU A 175 -8.21 -41.06 7.60
C LEU A 175 -9.33 -42.07 7.87
N ARG A 176 -10.52 -41.84 7.27
CA ARG A 176 -11.65 -42.82 7.40
C ARG A 176 -11.31 -44.18 6.82
N ASP A 177 -10.63 -44.21 5.66
CA ASP A 177 -10.18 -45.48 5.03
C ASP A 177 -9.17 -46.23 5.89
N LEU A 178 -8.40 -45.52 6.73
CA LEU A 178 -7.48 -46.08 7.72
C LEU A 178 -8.14 -46.41 9.07
N GLY A 179 -9.47 -46.20 9.18
CA GLY A 179 -10.22 -46.46 10.41
C GLY A 179 -10.00 -45.40 11.51
N VAL A 180 -9.50 -44.26 11.13
CA VAL A 180 -9.30 -43.09 12.05
C VAL A 180 -10.43 -42.08 11.80
N GLU A 181 -11.19 -41.78 12.85
CA GLU A 181 -12.22 -40.72 12.78
C GLU A 181 -11.54 -39.33 12.67
N PRO A 182 -11.88 -38.53 11.65
CA PRO A 182 -11.39 -37.16 11.57
C PRO A 182 -11.85 -36.37 12.80
N TRP A 183 -10.99 -35.52 13.33
CA TRP A 183 -11.34 -34.64 14.44
C TRP A 183 -12.45 -33.68 14.01
N GLN A 184 -13.55 -33.71 14.73
CA GLN A 184 -14.67 -32.79 14.54
C GLN A 184 -14.53 -31.63 15.51
N LEU A 185 -14.70 -30.43 15.01
CA LEU A 185 -14.86 -29.25 15.88
C LEU A 185 -16.11 -29.47 16.74
N PRO A 186 -16.08 -29.21 18.05
CA PRO A 186 -17.27 -29.24 18.88
C PRO A 186 -18.32 -28.30 18.31
N ASP A 187 -19.58 -28.74 18.30
CA ASP A 187 -20.69 -27.94 17.82
C ASP A 187 -20.78 -26.63 18.65
N PRO A 188 -20.77 -25.43 18.01
CA PRO A 188 -20.84 -24.18 18.74
C PRO A 188 -22.14 -24.01 19.55
N GLU A 189 -23.14 -24.85 19.33
CA GLU A 189 -24.41 -24.85 20.08
C GLU A 189 -24.43 -25.86 21.24
N GLU A 190 -23.42 -26.72 21.45
CA GLU A 190 -23.35 -27.58 22.65
C GLU A 190 -22.79 -26.78 23.84
N PRO A 191 -23.59 -26.50 24.87
CA PRO A 191 -23.12 -25.87 26.09
C PRO A 191 -22.19 -26.82 26.86
N PRO A 192 -21.19 -26.30 27.58
CA PRO A 192 -20.23 -27.09 28.31
C PRO A 192 -20.83 -27.89 29.50
#